data_7316fd58ae5fb7fdcaf9326aa0658cac
#
_entry.id   7316fd58ae5fb7fdcaf9326aa0658cac
#
_cell.length_a   1.000
_cell.length_b   1.000
_cell.length_c   1.000
_cell.angle_alpha   90.00
_cell.angle_beta   90.00
_cell.angle_gamma   90.00
#
_symmetry.space_group_name_H-M   'P 1'
#
loop_
_entity.id
_entity.type
_entity.pdbx_description
1 polymer ?
#
loop_
_entity_poly.entity_id
_entity_poly.type
_entity_poly.pdbx_seq_one_letter_code
_entity_poly.pdbx_strand_id
1 'polypeptide(L)'
;MKQNWQQKLDRAAQAGDLLADSGRHITRLLNSPDTVARDKESILELVEQGQWGELNDRFFRKLAFGTGGLRGRTIGKVVTEAEKGTPTGLGRPEFPAVGTNCMNYGNVARATQGLVNYLKKNFAGQAPSVVFSHDTRHFSREFAELSARIVAGADGTAYLFAEDRSTPELSFAVRHLGAQAGVEVTASHNPAHDNGYKVYFSDGAQIVEPHASGIIREVEAVPDGAVEAAPKGGGKVVSIGADLDQAYLEALQELVIEGEMLKKEGAKLKVVFTPLHGTGIRIVPAMLKSVGVPVSIVPAQEKGDGRFPTVKSPNPENGEALAMGIELAKR
;
A
#
# COMPACT_ATOMS: atom_id res chain seq x y z
N MET A 1 5.72 -32.98 17.08
CA MET A 1 4.92 -31.93 16.41
C MET A 1 5.12 -31.87 14.86
N LYS A 2 6.34 -32.06 14.32
CA LYS A 2 6.57 -31.95 12.85
C LYS A 2 5.81 -32.97 11.97
N GLN A 3 5.42 -34.13 12.49
CA GLN A 3 4.73 -35.17 11.69
C GLN A 3 3.20 -35.00 11.58
N ASN A 4 2.59 -34.16 12.39
CA ASN A 4 1.11 -34.06 12.42
C ASN A 4 0.57 -33.09 11.35
N TRP A 5 1.19 -31.95 11.12
CA TRP A 5 0.71 -30.96 10.14
C TRP A 5 0.80 -31.47 8.70
N GLN A 6 1.87 -32.23 8.36
CA GLN A 6 2.03 -32.78 7.02
C GLN A 6 0.90 -33.77 6.70
N GLN A 7 0.58 -34.68 7.63
CA GLN A 7 -0.53 -35.62 7.46
C GLN A 7 -1.88 -34.91 7.30
N LYS A 8 -2.09 -33.78 7.99
CA LYS A 8 -3.30 -32.98 7.83
C LYS A 8 -3.40 -32.35 6.44
N LEU A 9 -2.31 -31.78 5.92
CA LEU A 9 -2.26 -31.26 4.56
C LEU A 9 -2.53 -32.35 3.52
N ASP A 10 -1.90 -33.53 3.67
CA ASP A 10 -2.07 -34.65 2.75
C ASP A 10 -3.52 -35.16 2.74
N ARG A 11 -4.16 -35.26 3.89
CA ARG A 11 -5.57 -35.63 3.99
C ARG A 11 -6.50 -34.61 3.36
N ALA A 12 -6.26 -33.31 3.62
CA ALA A 12 -7.05 -32.24 3.05
C ALA A 12 -6.89 -32.17 1.51
N ALA A 13 -5.68 -32.42 1.01
CA ALA A 13 -5.43 -32.51 -0.43
C ALA A 13 -6.14 -33.71 -1.08
N GLN A 14 -6.13 -34.89 -0.42
CA GLN A 14 -6.84 -36.08 -0.88
C GLN A 14 -8.37 -35.89 -0.86
N ALA A 15 -8.89 -35.15 0.12
CA ALA A 15 -10.31 -34.81 0.23
C ALA A 15 -10.75 -33.73 -0.78
N GLY A 16 -9.80 -33.05 -1.45
CA GLY A 16 -10.08 -31.93 -2.34
C GLY A 16 -10.32 -30.59 -1.64
N ASP A 17 -10.13 -30.51 -0.34
CA ASP A 17 -10.30 -29.29 0.45
C ASP A 17 -9.12 -28.32 0.29
N LEU A 18 -7.91 -28.86 0.08
CA LEU A 18 -6.68 -28.08 -0.10
C LEU A 18 -6.16 -28.20 -1.54
N LEU A 19 -5.95 -27.08 -2.20
CA LEU A 19 -5.35 -27.03 -3.54
C LEU A 19 -3.90 -27.51 -3.49
N ALA A 20 -3.47 -28.22 -4.53
CA ALA A 20 -2.09 -28.73 -4.63
C ALA A 20 -1.03 -27.63 -4.53
N ASP A 21 -1.27 -26.48 -5.16
CA ASP A 21 -0.38 -25.33 -5.08
C ASP A 21 -0.30 -24.75 -3.68
N SER A 22 -1.43 -24.62 -3.01
CA SER A 22 -1.48 -24.17 -1.60
C SER A 22 -0.65 -25.11 -0.71
N GLY A 23 -0.84 -26.41 -0.84
CA GLY A 23 -0.07 -27.42 -0.09
C GLY A 23 1.44 -27.30 -0.34
N ARG A 24 1.86 -27.10 -1.60
CA ARG A 24 3.29 -26.91 -1.95
C ARG A 24 3.88 -25.64 -1.32
N HIS A 25 3.17 -24.52 -1.39
CA HIS A 25 3.64 -23.25 -0.82
C HIS A 25 3.73 -23.33 0.71
N ILE A 26 2.71 -23.89 1.37
CA ILE A 26 2.68 -24.09 2.82
C ILE A 26 3.85 -24.97 3.27
N THR A 27 4.02 -26.15 2.64
CA THR A 27 5.09 -27.09 2.96
C THR A 27 6.48 -26.44 2.82
N ARG A 28 6.68 -25.68 1.75
CA ARG A 28 7.93 -24.95 1.54
C ARG A 28 8.20 -23.95 2.67
N LEU A 29 7.23 -23.12 3.05
CA LEU A 29 7.40 -22.11 4.10
C LEU A 29 7.63 -22.74 5.47
N LEU A 30 6.90 -23.80 5.83
CA LEU A 30 7.08 -24.50 7.11
C LEU A 30 8.46 -25.16 7.23
N ASN A 31 9.04 -25.63 6.13
CA ASN A 31 10.37 -26.27 6.10
C ASN A 31 11.53 -25.25 5.89
N SER A 32 11.26 -24.04 5.43
CA SER A 32 12.31 -23.05 5.22
C SER A 32 12.87 -22.53 6.55
N PRO A 33 14.21 -22.50 6.72
CA PRO A 33 14.84 -21.86 7.88
C PRO A 33 14.61 -20.35 7.91
N ASP A 34 14.38 -19.72 6.74
CA ASP A 34 14.25 -18.28 6.59
C ASP A 34 12.83 -17.79 6.92
N THR A 35 11.84 -18.69 7.03
CA THR A 35 10.49 -18.30 7.46
C THR A 35 10.48 -18.02 8.96
N VAL A 36 10.08 -16.81 9.33
CA VAL A 36 10.03 -16.36 10.72
C VAL A 36 9.08 -17.20 11.56
N ALA A 37 9.37 -17.37 12.85
CA ALA A 37 8.60 -18.22 13.76
C ALA A 37 7.10 -17.87 13.76
N ARG A 38 6.76 -16.58 13.86
CA ARG A 38 5.39 -16.06 13.82
C ARG A 38 4.61 -16.56 12.59
N ASP A 39 5.23 -16.52 11.41
CA ASP A 39 4.57 -16.91 10.16
C ASP A 39 4.32 -18.43 10.14
N LYS A 40 5.25 -19.22 10.67
CA LYS A 40 5.05 -20.67 10.85
C LYS A 40 3.91 -20.95 11.84
N GLU A 41 3.86 -20.22 12.94
CA GLU A 41 2.80 -20.35 13.95
C GLU A 41 1.42 -20.01 13.35
N SER A 42 1.31 -18.92 12.59
CA SER A 42 0.07 -18.56 11.90
C SER A 42 -0.39 -19.64 10.92
N ILE A 43 0.52 -20.18 10.10
CA ILE A 43 0.20 -21.27 9.17
C ILE A 43 -0.27 -22.51 9.93
N LEU A 44 0.46 -22.90 10.98
CA LEU A 44 0.13 -24.09 11.77
C LEU A 44 -1.22 -23.96 12.47
N GLU A 45 -1.56 -22.79 12.99
CA GLU A 45 -2.86 -22.52 13.61
C GLU A 45 -4.00 -22.73 12.60
N LEU A 46 -3.90 -22.19 11.38
CA LEU A 46 -4.90 -22.39 10.33
C LEU A 46 -5.04 -23.86 9.93
N VAL A 47 -3.91 -24.59 9.85
CA VAL A 47 -3.89 -26.04 9.56
C VAL A 47 -4.57 -26.83 10.70
N GLU A 48 -4.25 -26.50 11.97
CA GLU A 48 -4.85 -27.16 13.13
C GLU A 48 -6.36 -26.96 13.21
N GLN A 49 -6.83 -25.76 12.85
CA GLN A 49 -8.25 -25.39 12.83
C GLN A 49 -8.99 -25.88 11.57
N GLY A 50 -8.30 -26.51 10.61
CA GLY A 50 -8.89 -26.95 9.34
C GLY A 50 -9.41 -25.82 8.45
N GLN A 51 -8.81 -24.63 8.51
CA GLN A 51 -9.21 -23.45 7.76
C GLN A 51 -8.76 -23.52 6.29
N TRP A 52 -9.15 -24.59 5.58
CA TRP A 52 -8.68 -24.90 4.23
C TRP A 52 -9.03 -23.83 3.20
N GLY A 53 -10.23 -23.23 3.30
CA GLY A 53 -10.65 -22.14 2.44
C GLY A 53 -9.76 -20.88 2.60
N GLU A 54 -9.39 -20.54 3.84
CA GLU A 54 -8.47 -19.43 4.13
C GLU A 54 -7.05 -19.76 3.65
N LEU A 55 -6.57 -20.99 3.89
CA LEU A 55 -5.27 -21.46 3.41
C LEU A 55 -5.20 -21.44 1.88
N ASN A 56 -6.25 -21.83 1.18
CA ASN A 56 -6.30 -21.72 -0.27
C ASN A 56 -6.22 -20.27 -0.73
N ASP A 57 -7.02 -19.36 -0.17
CA ASP A 57 -7.03 -17.93 -0.51
C ASP A 57 -5.63 -17.30 -0.36
N ARG A 58 -4.91 -17.67 0.70
CA ARG A 58 -3.59 -17.14 1.04
C ARG A 58 -2.42 -17.76 0.29
N PHE A 59 -2.54 -19.01 -0.18
CA PHE A 59 -1.39 -19.79 -0.66
C PHE A 59 -1.54 -20.39 -2.05
N PHE A 60 -2.67 -20.20 -2.78
CA PHE A 60 -2.87 -20.85 -4.08
C PHE A 60 -1.87 -20.38 -5.17
N ARG A 61 -1.24 -19.25 -4.97
CA ARG A 61 -0.21 -18.69 -5.85
C ARG A 61 0.72 -17.74 -5.10
N LYS A 62 1.77 -17.27 -5.76
CA LYS A 62 2.51 -16.08 -5.32
C LYS A 62 1.76 -14.82 -5.74
N LEU A 63 1.79 -13.79 -4.89
CA LEU A 63 1.24 -12.48 -5.22
C LEU A 63 2.00 -11.94 -6.43
N ALA A 64 1.28 -11.81 -7.54
CA ALA A 64 1.86 -11.37 -8.79
C ALA A 64 2.10 -9.86 -8.76
N PHE A 65 3.28 -9.44 -9.18
CA PHE A 65 3.54 -8.06 -9.55
C PHE A 65 2.94 -7.87 -10.96
N GLY A 66 1.80 -7.17 -11.03
CA GLY A 66 1.13 -6.87 -12.31
C GLY A 66 1.73 -5.63 -12.98
N THR A 67 1.12 -5.21 -14.11
CA THR A 67 1.59 -4.06 -14.92
C THR A 67 1.65 -2.73 -14.16
N GLY A 68 1.03 -2.62 -12.99
CA GLY A 68 1.06 -1.40 -12.17
C GLY A 68 1.59 -1.59 -10.75
N GLY A 69 1.92 -2.83 -10.34
CA GLY A 69 2.37 -3.16 -8.99
C GLY A 69 1.66 -4.35 -8.36
N LEU A 70 1.60 -4.40 -7.02
CA LEU A 70 0.91 -5.45 -6.26
C LEU A 70 -0.47 -4.99 -5.81
N ARG A 71 -1.39 -5.95 -5.66
CA ARG A 71 -2.66 -5.79 -4.94
C ARG A 71 -3.05 -7.10 -4.28
N GLY A 72 -3.41 -7.05 -3.02
CA GLY A 72 -3.83 -8.24 -2.30
C GLY A 72 -4.45 -7.91 -0.94
N ARG A 73 -5.00 -8.95 -0.33
CA ARG A 73 -5.54 -8.89 1.03
C ARG A 73 -4.39 -8.73 2.02
N THR A 74 -4.53 -7.78 2.93
CA THR A 74 -3.57 -7.56 4.02
C THR A 74 -4.10 -8.00 5.39
N ILE A 75 -5.42 -8.14 5.54
CA ILE A 75 -6.05 -8.72 6.73
C ILE A 75 -6.85 -9.94 6.31
N GLY A 76 -6.55 -11.11 6.88
CA GLY A 76 -7.23 -12.36 6.58
C GLY A 76 -8.72 -12.36 6.98
N LYS A 77 -9.51 -13.25 6.39
CA LYS A 77 -10.88 -13.50 6.85
C LYS A 77 -10.85 -14.17 8.23
N VAL A 78 -9.86 -15.05 8.44
CA VAL A 78 -9.51 -15.62 9.74
C VAL A 78 -8.19 -14.99 10.15
N VAL A 79 -8.17 -14.28 11.28
CA VAL A 79 -6.97 -13.68 11.86
C VAL A 79 -6.46 -14.61 12.97
N THR A 80 -5.25 -15.13 12.82
CA THR A 80 -4.63 -16.04 13.78
C THR A 80 -4.12 -15.29 15.02
N GLU A 81 -3.90 -16.03 16.14
CA GLU A 81 -3.33 -15.42 17.35
C GLU A 81 -1.93 -14.83 17.08
N ALA A 82 -1.13 -15.53 16.24
CA ALA A 82 0.18 -15.04 15.83
C ALA A 82 0.12 -13.72 15.01
N GLU A 83 -0.95 -13.51 14.23
CA GLU A 83 -1.18 -12.26 13.50
C GLU A 83 -1.79 -11.16 14.38
N LYS A 84 -2.66 -11.52 15.33
CA LYS A 84 -3.22 -10.56 16.30
C LYS A 84 -2.13 -9.88 17.08
N GLY A 85 -1.15 -10.67 17.58
CA GLY A 85 -0.06 -10.14 18.39
C GLY A 85 -0.55 -9.35 19.60
N THR A 86 0.15 -8.28 19.93
CA THR A 86 -0.24 -7.33 21.00
C THR A 86 -1.30 -6.36 20.49
N PRO A 87 -2.37 -6.06 21.25
CA PRO A 87 -3.38 -5.07 20.86
C PRO A 87 -2.75 -3.70 20.56
N THR A 88 -2.88 -3.22 19.33
CA THR A 88 -2.27 -1.96 18.87
C THR A 88 -3.12 -0.73 19.16
N GLY A 89 -4.38 -0.89 19.57
CA GLY A 89 -5.36 0.20 19.65
C GLY A 89 -5.82 0.76 18.30
N LEU A 90 -5.26 0.28 17.19
CA LEU A 90 -5.55 0.74 15.83
C LEU A 90 -6.75 0.02 15.18
N GLY A 91 -7.41 -0.89 15.90
CA GLY A 91 -8.55 -1.68 15.36
C GLY A 91 -8.15 -2.66 14.27
N ARG A 92 -6.88 -3.11 14.26
CA ARG A 92 -6.32 -4.10 13.34
C ARG A 92 -5.39 -5.07 14.07
N PRO A 93 -5.09 -6.26 13.49
CA PRO A 93 -4.02 -7.11 14.01
C PRO A 93 -2.67 -6.37 14.00
N GLU A 94 -1.74 -6.80 14.84
CA GLU A 94 -0.38 -6.25 14.87
C GLU A 94 0.37 -6.54 13.57
N PHE A 95 0.14 -7.73 13.00
CA PHE A 95 0.83 -8.19 11.79
C PHE A 95 -0.14 -8.43 10.63
N PRO A 96 0.29 -8.18 9.38
CA PRO A 96 -0.51 -8.50 8.20
C PRO A 96 -0.63 -10.01 8.00
N ALA A 97 -1.63 -10.42 7.22
CA ALA A 97 -1.92 -11.82 6.92
C ALA A 97 -0.72 -12.54 6.31
N VAL A 98 -0.40 -13.70 6.88
CA VAL A 98 0.65 -14.58 6.37
C VAL A 98 0.14 -15.31 5.13
N GLY A 99 0.93 -15.28 4.05
CA GLY A 99 0.57 -15.98 2.82
C GLY A 99 1.38 -15.53 1.62
N THR A 100 1.55 -16.44 0.66
CA THR A 100 2.25 -16.13 -0.60
C THR A 100 1.44 -15.22 -1.51
N ASN A 101 0.10 -15.21 -1.37
CA ASN A 101 -0.84 -14.36 -2.13
C ASN A 101 -1.36 -13.17 -1.31
N CYS A 102 -0.74 -12.84 -0.20
CA CYS A 102 -1.15 -11.74 0.67
C CYS A 102 -0.26 -10.51 0.47
N MET A 103 -0.84 -9.34 0.70
CA MET A 103 -0.08 -8.11 0.81
C MET A 103 0.51 -8.05 2.23
N ASN A 104 1.80 -8.38 2.35
CA ASN A 104 2.53 -8.49 3.62
C ASN A 104 3.98 -8.02 3.49
N TYR A 105 4.69 -7.99 4.60
CA TYR A 105 6.07 -7.50 4.64
C TYR A 105 6.99 -8.24 3.67
N GLY A 106 6.90 -9.57 3.58
CA GLY A 106 7.74 -10.37 2.68
C GLY A 106 7.50 -10.05 1.20
N ASN A 107 6.24 -9.96 0.78
CA ASN A 107 5.90 -9.64 -0.61
C ASN A 107 6.22 -8.19 -0.96
N VAL A 108 6.03 -7.23 -0.04
CA VAL A 108 6.43 -5.83 -0.22
C VAL A 108 7.96 -5.70 -0.31
N ALA A 109 8.68 -6.37 0.58
CA ALA A 109 10.15 -6.36 0.56
C ALA A 109 10.69 -6.92 -0.75
N ARG A 110 10.13 -8.04 -1.23
CA ARG A 110 10.50 -8.65 -2.51
C ARG A 110 10.23 -7.70 -3.69
N ALA A 111 9.08 -7.05 -3.72
CA ALA A 111 8.73 -6.09 -4.75
C ALA A 111 9.70 -4.88 -4.75
N THR A 112 10.01 -4.36 -3.57
CA THR A 112 10.93 -3.23 -3.42
C THR A 112 12.35 -3.60 -3.84
N GLN A 113 12.83 -4.79 -3.45
CA GLN A 113 14.16 -5.26 -3.88
C GLN A 113 14.23 -5.43 -5.40
N GLY A 114 13.18 -5.98 -6.02
CA GLY A 114 13.09 -6.08 -7.47
C GLY A 114 13.11 -4.71 -8.16
N LEU A 115 12.36 -3.74 -7.62
CA LEU A 115 12.40 -2.36 -8.10
C LEU A 115 13.83 -1.78 -8.00
N VAL A 116 14.49 -1.92 -6.85
CA VAL A 116 15.88 -1.47 -6.65
C VAL A 116 16.82 -2.09 -7.66
N ASN A 117 16.73 -3.41 -7.89
CA ASN A 117 17.55 -4.12 -8.86
C ASN A 117 17.34 -3.57 -10.27
N TYR A 118 16.10 -3.32 -10.63
CA TYR A 118 15.73 -2.72 -11.92
C TYR A 118 16.30 -1.30 -12.08
N LEU A 119 16.16 -0.44 -11.07
CA LEU A 119 16.69 0.91 -11.11
C LEU A 119 18.20 0.93 -11.25
N LYS A 120 18.95 0.08 -10.51
CA LYS A 120 20.40 -0.05 -10.64
C LYS A 120 20.86 -0.47 -12.04
N LYS A 121 20.08 -1.29 -12.74
CA LYS A 121 20.34 -1.68 -14.12
C LYS A 121 20.01 -0.59 -15.12
N ASN A 122 18.88 0.09 -14.91
CA ASN A 122 18.35 1.07 -15.86
C ASN A 122 19.03 2.44 -15.73
N PHE A 123 19.53 2.79 -14.53
CA PHE A 123 20.27 4.03 -14.24
C PHE A 123 21.71 3.69 -13.80
N ALA A 124 22.46 2.99 -14.65
CA ALA A 124 23.79 2.51 -14.34
C ALA A 124 24.71 3.64 -13.81
N GLY A 125 25.42 3.37 -12.73
CA GLY A 125 26.32 4.34 -12.09
C GLY A 125 25.64 5.36 -11.17
N GLN A 126 24.32 5.32 -11.04
CA GLN A 126 23.58 6.17 -10.10
C GLN A 126 23.02 5.35 -8.94
N ALA A 127 23.03 5.93 -7.74
CA ALA A 127 22.36 5.34 -6.60
C ALA A 127 20.83 5.41 -6.79
N PRO A 128 20.06 4.38 -6.38
CA PRO A 128 18.62 4.42 -6.48
C PRO A 128 18.01 5.59 -5.71
N SER A 129 17.02 6.28 -6.32
CA SER A 129 16.25 7.32 -5.66
C SER A 129 14.76 7.08 -5.86
N VAL A 130 14.01 6.95 -4.75
CA VAL A 130 12.59 6.59 -4.79
C VAL A 130 11.79 7.44 -3.81
N VAL A 131 10.65 7.96 -4.26
CA VAL A 131 9.66 8.64 -3.40
C VAL A 131 8.64 7.62 -2.93
N PHE A 132 8.32 7.63 -1.65
CA PHE A 132 7.30 6.78 -1.04
C PHE A 132 6.19 7.62 -0.45
N SER A 133 4.97 7.30 -0.86
CA SER A 133 3.73 7.79 -0.28
C SER A 133 2.85 6.63 0.16
N HIS A 134 1.90 6.91 1.02
CA HIS A 134 0.94 5.93 1.50
C HIS A 134 -0.42 6.58 1.77
N ASP A 135 -1.47 5.79 1.69
CA ASP A 135 -2.80 6.20 2.12
C ASP A 135 -3.05 5.93 3.62
N THR A 136 -4.30 6.08 4.05
CA THR A 136 -4.73 5.89 5.44
C THR A 136 -4.99 4.44 5.82
N ARG A 137 -4.85 3.48 4.89
CA ARG A 137 -5.15 2.06 5.11
C ARG A 137 -4.25 1.43 6.13
N HIS A 138 -4.74 0.35 6.72
CA HIS A 138 -3.94 -0.49 7.60
C HIS A 138 -2.68 -0.98 6.89
N PHE A 139 -1.54 -0.87 7.56
CA PHE A 139 -0.20 -1.25 7.11
C PHE A 139 0.39 -0.40 5.97
N SER A 140 -0.33 0.60 5.41
CA SER A 140 0.21 1.40 4.31
C SER A 140 1.50 2.11 4.71
N ARG A 141 1.51 2.75 5.88
CA ARG A 141 2.68 3.43 6.41
C ARG A 141 3.85 2.47 6.67
N GLU A 142 3.58 1.35 7.33
CA GLU A 142 4.61 0.37 7.68
C GLU A 142 5.24 -0.27 6.43
N PHE A 143 4.45 -0.50 5.39
CA PHE A 143 4.95 -0.99 4.09
C PHE A 143 5.80 0.07 3.38
N ALA A 144 5.41 1.34 3.41
CA ALA A 144 6.20 2.44 2.86
C ALA A 144 7.53 2.62 3.62
N GLU A 145 7.51 2.56 4.95
CA GLU A 145 8.71 2.63 5.80
C GLU A 145 9.67 1.45 5.57
N LEU A 146 9.14 0.22 5.43
CA LEU A 146 9.94 -0.95 5.08
C LEU A 146 10.62 -0.74 3.72
N SER A 147 9.86 -0.30 2.73
CA SER A 147 10.36 -0.06 1.38
C SER A 147 11.45 1.03 1.36
N ALA A 148 11.23 2.11 2.09
CA ALA A 148 12.23 3.18 2.23
C ALA A 148 13.55 2.67 2.85
N ARG A 149 13.47 1.83 3.89
CA ARG A 149 14.67 1.20 4.48
C ARG A 149 15.40 0.27 3.51
N ILE A 150 14.69 -0.47 2.65
CA ILE A 150 15.30 -1.33 1.64
C ILE A 150 16.06 -0.51 0.60
N VAL A 151 15.48 0.60 0.13
CA VAL A 151 16.18 1.52 -0.80
C VAL A 151 17.42 2.11 -0.16
N ALA A 152 17.31 2.61 1.07
CA ALA A 152 18.45 3.15 1.81
C ALA A 152 19.52 2.07 2.06
N GLY A 153 19.12 0.85 2.40
CA GLY A 153 20.02 -0.29 2.56
C GLY A 153 20.74 -0.71 1.28
N ALA A 154 20.27 -0.29 0.12
CA ALA A 154 20.90 -0.49 -1.18
C ALA A 154 21.74 0.71 -1.65
N ASP A 155 22.18 1.56 -0.72
CA ASP A 155 22.93 2.82 -0.90
C ASP A 155 22.13 3.92 -1.61
N GLY A 156 20.78 3.79 -1.63
CA GLY A 156 19.88 4.72 -2.28
C GLY A 156 19.41 5.87 -1.38
N THR A 157 18.68 6.81 -1.99
CA THR A 157 17.92 7.85 -1.29
C THR A 157 16.43 7.52 -1.37
N ALA A 158 15.79 7.31 -0.23
CA ALA A 158 14.35 7.17 -0.12
C ALA A 158 13.75 8.46 0.43
N TYR A 159 12.90 9.11 -0.33
CA TYR A 159 12.08 10.23 0.13
C TYR A 159 10.76 9.66 0.64
N LEU A 160 10.47 9.81 1.92
CA LEU A 160 9.27 9.25 2.55
C LEU A 160 8.38 10.37 3.07
N PHE A 161 7.15 10.43 2.61
CA PHE A 161 6.17 11.33 3.20
C PHE A 161 5.93 10.99 4.67
N ALA A 162 5.99 12.01 5.52
CA ALA A 162 5.81 11.85 6.98
C ALA A 162 4.40 11.39 7.35
N GLU A 163 3.42 11.74 6.52
CA GLU A 163 2.01 11.39 6.67
C GLU A 163 1.44 10.95 5.33
N ASP A 164 0.19 10.48 5.34
CA ASP A 164 -0.54 10.07 4.14
C ASP A 164 -0.61 11.19 3.09
N ARG A 165 -0.40 10.84 1.81
CA ARG A 165 -0.55 11.73 0.66
C ARG A 165 -1.22 11.02 -0.50
N SER A 166 -1.69 11.82 -1.44
CA SER A 166 -2.41 11.34 -2.61
C SER A 166 -1.48 10.92 -3.74
N THR A 167 -1.95 10.01 -4.57
CA THR A 167 -1.24 9.57 -5.79
C THR A 167 -0.82 10.72 -6.71
N PRO A 168 -1.66 11.76 -6.98
CA PRO A 168 -1.21 12.91 -7.78
C PRO A 168 -0.05 13.67 -7.16
N GLU A 169 -0.02 13.77 -5.85
CA GLU A 169 1.06 14.43 -5.13
C GLU A 169 2.36 13.61 -5.15
N LEU A 170 2.27 12.27 -5.05
CA LEU A 170 3.40 11.39 -5.30
C LEU A 170 3.97 11.60 -6.71
N SER A 171 3.11 11.64 -7.73
CA SER A 171 3.50 11.89 -9.12
C SER A 171 4.25 13.21 -9.28
N PHE A 172 3.77 14.26 -8.65
CA PHE A 172 4.45 15.57 -8.59
C PHE A 172 5.79 15.46 -7.89
N ALA A 173 5.84 14.80 -6.71
CA ALA A 173 7.04 14.65 -5.91
C ALA A 173 8.17 13.94 -6.65
N VAL A 174 7.87 12.89 -7.42
CA VAL A 174 8.85 12.16 -8.23
C VAL A 174 9.56 13.12 -9.19
N ARG A 175 8.79 13.94 -9.91
CA ARG A 175 9.34 14.91 -10.88
C ARG A 175 10.03 16.08 -10.21
N HIS A 176 9.43 16.63 -9.15
CA HIS A 176 9.96 17.78 -8.41
C HIS A 176 11.32 17.48 -7.75
N LEU A 177 11.47 16.28 -7.20
CA LEU A 177 12.71 15.84 -6.56
C LEU A 177 13.71 15.19 -7.54
N GLY A 178 13.35 15.02 -8.81
CA GLY A 178 14.18 14.32 -9.80
C GLY A 178 14.45 12.87 -9.43
N ALA A 179 13.51 12.20 -8.75
CA ALA A 179 13.65 10.82 -8.34
C ALA A 179 13.46 9.85 -9.53
N GLN A 180 14.11 8.70 -9.47
CA GLN A 180 14.05 7.68 -10.53
C GLN A 180 12.71 6.93 -10.55
N ALA A 181 12.04 6.84 -9.38
CA ALA A 181 10.75 6.16 -9.25
C ALA A 181 9.96 6.72 -8.07
N GLY A 182 8.67 6.39 -8.05
CA GLY A 182 7.78 6.57 -6.91
C GLY A 182 7.00 5.31 -6.58
N VAL A 183 6.58 5.20 -5.33
CA VAL A 183 5.74 4.10 -4.86
C VAL A 183 4.60 4.66 -4.02
N GLU A 184 3.38 4.32 -4.41
CA GLU A 184 2.17 4.60 -3.62
C GLU A 184 1.66 3.31 -2.98
N VAL A 185 1.65 3.28 -1.65
CA VAL A 185 1.09 2.15 -0.91
C VAL A 185 -0.39 2.40 -0.67
N THR A 186 -1.22 1.85 -1.54
CA THR A 186 -2.68 2.04 -1.55
C THR A 186 -3.41 0.95 -2.32
N ALA A 187 -4.63 0.63 -1.91
CA ALA A 187 -5.58 -0.12 -2.73
C ALA A 187 -6.72 0.77 -3.25
N SER A 188 -6.49 2.11 -3.39
CA SER A 188 -7.50 3.06 -3.87
C SER A 188 -8.78 3.01 -3.02
N HIS A 189 -9.89 2.63 -3.60
CA HIS A 189 -11.23 2.56 -2.99
C HIS A 189 -11.69 1.12 -2.65
N ASN A 190 -10.79 0.16 -2.66
CA ASN A 190 -11.09 -1.23 -2.27
C ASN A 190 -11.52 -1.32 -0.79
N PRO A 191 -12.15 -2.43 -0.37
CA PRO A 191 -12.45 -2.69 1.04
C PRO A 191 -11.24 -2.56 1.97
N ALA A 192 -11.49 -2.32 3.25
CA ALA A 192 -10.47 -2.01 4.28
C ALA A 192 -9.38 -3.09 4.45
N HIS A 193 -9.71 -4.35 4.15
CA HIS A 193 -8.80 -5.47 4.29
C HIS A 193 -7.79 -5.62 3.13
N ASP A 194 -7.94 -4.84 2.06
CA ASP A 194 -7.03 -4.84 0.92
C ASP A 194 -5.98 -3.74 1.04
N ASN A 195 -4.81 -4.00 0.46
CA ASN A 195 -3.78 -3.00 0.22
C ASN A 195 -3.09 -3.25 -1.12
N GLY A 196 -2.22 -2.33 -1.53
CA GLY A 196 -1.50 -2.43 -2.78
C GLY A 196 -0.19 -1.65 -2.74
N TYR A 197 0.62 -1.86 -3.78
CA TYR A 197 1.92 -1.25 -3.97
C TYR A 197 2.01 -0.85 -5.44
N LYS A 198 1.77 0.42 -5.75
CA LYS A 198 1.76 0.95 -7.11
C LYS A 198 3.08 1.64 -7.41
N VAL A 199 3.68 1.34 -8.56
CA VAL A 199 4.96 1.90 -8.96
C VAL A 199 4.77 2.95 -10.05
N TYR A 200 5.52 4.05 -9.92
CA TYR A 200 5.60 5.18 -10.83
C TYR A 200 7.05 5.33 -11.30
N PHE A 201 7.26 5.81 -12.53
CA PHE A 201 8.60 6.01 -13.05
C PHE A 201 9.03 7.47 -12.95
N SER A 202 10.21 7.80 -13.47
CA SER A 202 10.83 9.14 -13.33
C SER A 202 10.03 10.28 -13.95
N ASP A 203 9.11 10.00 -14.87
CA ASP A 203 8.16 10.95 -15.45
C ASP A 203 6.95 11.24 -14.54
N GLY A 204 6.84 10.54 -13.41
CA GLY A 204 5.71 10.63 -12.49
C GLY A 204 4.47 9.84 -12.93
N ALA A 205 4.50 9.14 -14.06
CA ALA A 205 3.41 8.27 -14.51
C ALA A 205 3.52 6.86 -13.91
N GLN A 206 2.39 6.20 -13.74
CA GLN A 206 2.39 4.79 -13.38
C GLN A 206 3.12 3.98 -14.46
N ILE A 207 3.93 3.01 -14.02
CA ILE A 207 4.77 2.24 -14.94
C ILE A 207 3.94 1.56 -16.04
N VAL A 208 4.48 1.60 -17.25
CA VAL A 208 4.00 0.90 -18.44
C VAL A 208 5.16 0.15 -19.08
N GLU A 209 4.93 -0.56 -20.19
CA GLU A 209 6.01 -1.18 -20.95
C GLU A 209 7.00 -0.14 -21.50
N PRO A 210 8.32 -0.45 -21.51
CA PRO A 210 8.97 -1.72 -21.14
C PRO A 210 9.32 -1.85 -19.64
N HIS A 211 9.07 -0.82 -18.84
CA HIS A 211 9.44 -0.77 -17.42
C HIS A 211 8.68 -1.80 -16.60
N ALA A 212 7.39 -2.00 -16.88
CA ALA A 212 6.54 -2.96 -16.17
C ALA A 212 7.12 -4.39 -16.25
N SER A 213 7.36 -4.92 -17.45
CA SER A 213 7.97 -6.24 -17.63
C SER A 213 9.38 -6.32 -17.06
N GLY A 214 10.15 -5.22 -17.14
CA GLY A 214 11.49 -5.14 -16.58
C GLY A 214 11.48 -5.32 -15.07
N ILE A 215 10.61 -4.60 -14.36
CA ILE A 215 10.45 -4.69 -12.90
C ILE A 215 9.90 -6.06 -12.51
N ILE A 216 8.89 -6.59 -13.22
CA ILE A 216 8.34 -7.92 -12.95
C ILE A 216 9.44 -8.98 -12.95
N ARG A 217 10.31 -9.02 -13.97
CA ARG A 217 11.42 -9.98 -14.03
C ARG A 217 12.37 -9.87 -12.84
N GLU A 218 12.71 -8.66 -12.40
CA GLU A 218 13.57 -8.46 -11.24
C GLU A 218 12.87 -8.90 -9.94
N VAL A 219 11.58 -8.64 -9.78
CA VAL A 219 10.80 -9.09 -8.62
C VAL A 219 10.70 -10.62 -8.56
N GLU A 220 10.50 -11.27 -9.70
CA GLU A 220 10.45 -12.73 -9.79
C GLU A 220 11.79 -13.38 -9.49
N ALA A 221 12.90 -12.71 -9.83
CA ALA A 221 14.26 -13.16 -9.56
C ALA A 221 14.67 -13.04 -8.07
N VAL A 222 13.97 -12.26 -7.26
CA VAL A 222 14.25 -12.16 -5.81
C VAL A 222 13.79 -13.44 -5.12
N PRO A 223 14.69 -14.18 -4.43
CA PRO A 223 14.31 -15.37 -3.68
C PRO A 223 13.32 -15.06 -2.55
N ASP A 224 12.48 -16.03 -2.24
CA ASP A 224 11.58 -15.91 -1.08
C ASP A 224 12.41 -15.89 0.22
N GLY A 225 12.09 -14.99 1.14
CA GLY A 225 12.78 -14.84 2.41
C GLY A 225 14.10 -14.02 2.35
N ALA A 226 14.58 -13.68 1.16
CA ALA A 226 15.88 -12.99 1.00
C ALA A 226 15.91 -11.52 1.52
N VAL A 227 14.77 -10.95 1.93
CA VAL A 227 14.67 -9.51 2.21
C VAL A 227 13.96 -9.25 3.56
N GLU A 228 14.27 -9.99 4.61
CA GLU A 228 13.66 -9.75 5.93
C GLU A 228 14.32 -8.62 6.73
N ALA A 229 15.60 -8.38 6.52
CA ALA A 229 16.31 -7.26 7.13
C ALA A 229 16.68 -6.25 6.05
N ALA A 230 16.38 -4.96 6.30
CA ALA A 230 16.91 -3.91 5.44
C ALA A 230 18.44 -4.06 5.35
N PRO A 231 19.02 -4.11 4.13
CA PRO A 231 20.47 -4.27 3.98
C PRO A 231 21.22 -3.18 4.73
N LYS A 232 22.45 -3.45 5.14
CA LYS A 232 23.32 -2.48 5.83
C LYS A 232 24.06 -1.64 4.78
N GLY A 233 23.35 -0.73 4.11
CA GLY A 233 23.96 0.22 3.16
C GLY A 233 24.15 1.61 3.72
N GLY A 234 24.87 2.48 3.03
CA GLY A 234 25.17 3.87 3.38
C GLY A 234 24.13 4.89 2.90
N GLY A 235 23.01 4.46 2.35
CA GLY A 235 21.93 5.33 1.86
C GLY A 235 21.15 6.00 2.98
N LYS A 236 20.15 6.80 2.60
CA LYS A 236 19.37 7.59 3.55
C LYS A 236 17.87 7.55 3.30
N VAL A 237 17.11 7.70 4.37
CA VAL A 237 15.67 8.01 4.33
C VAL A 237 15.52 9.50 4.65
N VAL A 238 14.92 10.25 3.73
CA VAL A 238 14.64 11.69 3.87
C VAL A 238 13.16 11.86 4.09
N SER A 239 12.78 12.42 5.23
CA SER A 239 11.38 12.78 5.48
C SER A 239 10.98 14.00 4.66
N ILE A 240 9.85 13.93 3.96
CA ILE A 240 9.25 15.01 3.17
C ILE A 240 7.83 15.27 3.65
N GLY A 241 7.29 16.47 3.39
CA GLY A 241 5.95 16.85 3.86
C GLY A 241 5.62 18.30 3.49
N ALA A 242 5.40 19.17 4.46
CA ALA A 242 4.82 20.50 4.29
C ALA A 242 5.45 21.37 3.19
N ASP A 243 6.78 21.35 3.04
CA ASP A 243 7.45 22.12 1.98
C ASP A 243 7.06 21.60 0.58
N LEU A 244 6.89 20.28 0.44
CA LEU A 244 6.45 19.67 -0.80
C LEU A 244 4.96 19.88 -1.04
N ASP A 245 4.13 19.85 0.00
CA ASP A 245 2.71 20.19 -0.06
C ASP A 245 2.54 21.61 -0.60
N GLN A 246 3.34 22.54 -0.11
CA GLN A 246 3.31 23.94 -0.56
C GLN A 246 3.72 24.06 -2.04
N ALA A 247 4.83 23.42 -2.45
CA ALA A 247 5.26 23.41 -3.85
C ALA A 247 4.21 22.78 -4.78
N TYR A 248 3.52 21.74 -4.31
CA TYR A 248 2.43 21.11 -5.05
C TYR A 248 1.22 22.03 -5.18
N LEU A 249 0.81 22.72 -4.11
CA LEU A 249 -0.27 23.71 -4.15
C LEU A 249 0.04 24.85 -5.10
N GLU A 250 1.27 25.36 -5.13
CA GLU A 250 1.71 26.40 -6.07
C GLU A 250 1.60 25.93 -7.52
N ALA A 251 2.07 24.71 -7.81
CA ALA A 251 1.93 24.12 -9.14
C ALA A 251 0.46 23.93 -9.56
N LEU A 252 -0.42 23.55 -8.62
CA LEU A 252 -1.86 23.43 -8.88
C LEU A 252 -2.51 24.79 -9.17
N GLN A 253 -2.07 25.86 -8.49
CA GLN A 253 -2.59 27.21 -8.73
C GLN A 253 -2.30 27.71 -10.14
N GLU A 254 -1.15 27.34 -10.73
CA GLU A 254 -0.82 27.67 -12.12
C GLU A 254 -1.76 27.02 -13.15
N LEU A 255 -2.44 25.94 -12.76
CA LEU A 255 -3.39 25.21 -13.61
C LEU A 255 -4.82 25.77 -13.54
N VAL A 256 -5.08 26.74 -12.66
CA VAL A 256 -6.40 27.35 -12.52
C VAL A 256 -6.71 28.26 -13.70
N ILE A 257 -7.67 27.88 -14.54
CA ILE A 257 -7.99 28.57 -15.79
C ILE A 257 -8.59 29.96 -15.53
N GLU A 258 -9.59 30.07 -14.62
CA GLU A 258 -10.34 31.29 -14.36
C GLU A 258 -10.08 31.83 -12.94
N GLY A 259 -8.81 31.93 -12.55
CA GLY A 259 -8.40 32.30 -11.19
C GLY A 259 -8.98 33.63 -10.71
N GLU A 260 -9.01 34.68 -11.56
CA GLU A 260 -9.56 35.99 -11.19
C GLU A 260 -11.09 35.93 -11.01
N MET A 261 -11.79 35.13 -11.82
CA MET A 261 -13.22 34.90 -11.65
C MET A 261 -13.50 34.16 -10.34
N LEU A 262 -12.72 33.12 -10.03
CA LEU A 262 -12.87 32.38 -8.77
C LEU A 262 -12.60 33.24 -7.54
N LYS A 263 -11.60 34.11 -7.56
CA LYS A 263 -11.35 35.08 -6.48
C LYS A 263 -12.54 36.01 -6.24
N LYS A 264 -13.23 36.41 -7.31
CA LYS A 264 -14.36 37.32 -7.27
C LYS A 264 -15.68 36.66 -6.88
N GLU A 265 -15.95 35.50 -7.44
CA GLU A 265 -17.24 34.84 -7.40
C GLU A 265 -17.23 33.54 -6.55
N GLY A 266 -16.06 33.00 -6.26
CA GLY A 266 -15.88 31.71 -5.59
C GLY A 266 -16.55 31.66 -4.21
N ALA A 267 -16.58 32.78 -3.48
CA ALA A 267 -17.26 32.87 -2.18
C ALA A 267 -18.79 32.63 -2.25
N LYS A 268 -19.38 32.72 -3.44
CA LYS A 268 -20.80 32.43 -3.67
C LYS A 268 -21.09 30.92 -3.82
N LEU A 269 -20.06 30.12 -4.06
CA LEU A 269 -20.19 28.68 -4.18
C LEU A 269 -20.37 28.06 -2.79
N LYS A 270 -21.18 27.03 -2.72
CA LYS A 270 -21.35 26.17 -1.53
C LYS A 270 -20.83 24.80 -1.88
N VAL A 271 -19.63 24.50 -1.42
CA VAL A 271 -18.97 23.20 -1.69
C VAL A 271 -18.99 22.36 -0.42
N VAL A 272 -19.49 21.14 -0.53
CA VAL A 272 -19.34 20.10 0.49
C VAL A 272 -18.33 19.09 -0.01
N PHE A 273 -17.33 18.79 0.80
CA PHE A 273 -16.26 17.85 0.49
C PHE A 273 -16.23 16.72 1.52
N THR A 274 -16.05 15.51 1.03
CA THR A 274 -15.71 14.37 1.88
C THR A 274 -14.46 13.66 1.34
N PRO A 275 -13.44 13.46 2.18
CA PRO A 275 -12.30 12.62 1.84
C PRO A 275 -12.59 11.12 1.96
N LEU A 276 -13.76 10.71 2.45
CA LEU A 276 -14.09 9.31 2.77
C LEU A 276 -12.99 8.64 3.62
N HIS A 277 -12.52 9.33 4.67
CA HIS A 277 -11.39 8.91 5.50
C HIS A 277 -10.04 8.76 4.78
N GLY A 278 -9.91 9.27 3.55
CA GLY A 278 -8.71 9.14 2.73
C GLY A 278 -7.86 10.41 2.65
N THR A 279 -6.86 10.38 1.79
CA THR A 279 -5.78 11.37 1.66
C THR A 279 -6.20 12.72 1.08
N GLY A 280 -7.37 12.81 0.43
CA GLY A 280 -7.86 14.06 -0.19
C GLY A 280 -7.98 15.23 0.79
N ILE A 281 -8.08 14.98 2.10
CA ILE A 281 -8.16 16.01 3.13
C ILE A 281 -6.91 16.91 3.17
N ARG A 282 -5.76 16.41 2.75
CA ARG A 282 -4.49 17.14 2.83
C ARG A 282 -4.43 18.34 1.88
N ILE A 283 -4.86 18.16 0.65
CA ILE A 283 -4.65 19.15 -0.42
C ILE A 283 -5.96 19.80 -0.88
N VAL A 284 -7.08 19.04 -1.00
CA VAL A 284 -8.30 19.55 -1.63
C VAL A 284 -8.89 20.77 -0.91
N PRO A 285 -9.06 20.78 0.43
CA PRO A 285 -9.57 21.97 1.14
C PRO A 285 -8.63 23.17 1.03
N ALA A 286 -7.32 22.94 1.10
CA ALA A 286 -6.32 24.00 0.99
C ALA A 286 -6.36 24.64 -0.42
N MET A 287 -6.45 23.81 -1.46
CA MET A 287 -6.54 24.29 -2.85
C MET A 287 -7.83 25.07 -3.09
N LEU A 288 -8.99 24.57 -2.67
CA LEU A 288 -10.26 25.29 -2.81
C LEU A 288 -10.21 26.65 -2.10
N LYS A 289 -9.69 26.68 -0.88
CA LYS A 289 -9.52 27.92 -0.10
C LYS A 289 -8.59 28.91 -0.80
N SER A 290 -7.48 28.44 -1.40
CA SER A 290 -6.50 29.32 -2.06
C SER A 290 -7.08 30.06 -3.27
N VAL A 291 -8.10 29.50 -3.92
CA VAL A 291 -8.82 30.11 -5.05
C VAL A 291 -10.12 30.82 -4.64
N GLY A 292 -10.34 31.03 -3.34
CA GLY A 292 -11.50 31.78 -2.82
C GLY A 292 -12.80 30.99 -2.70
N VAL A 293 -12.76 29.66 -2.82
CA VAL A 293 -13.94 28.79 -2.71
C VAL A 293 -14.05 28.23 -1.28
N PRO A 294 -15.10 28.58 -0.51
CA PRO A 294 -15.33 28.03 0.81
C PRO A 294 -15.76 26.55 0.70
N VAL A 295 -15.27 25.73 1.61
CA VAL A 295 -15.56 24.31 1.64
C VAL A 295 -16.03 23.88 3.02
N SER A 296 -17.14 23.15 3.07
CA SER A 296 -17.62 22.45 4.27
C SER A 296 -17.22 21.00 4.19
N ILE A 297 -16.42 20.54 5.17
CA ILE A 297 -15.96 19.15 5.23
C ILE A 297 -16.98 18.31 6.01
N VAL A 298 -17.25 17.07 5.57
CA VAL A 298 -18.08 16.12 6.33
C VAL A 298 -17.33 15.69 7.59
N PRO A 299 -17.74 16.14 8.81
CA PRO A 299 -16.92 15.98 10.02
C PRO A 299 -16.65 14.53 10.38
N ALA A 300 -17.64 13.63 10.18
CA ALA A 300 -17.49 12.21 10.50
C ALA A 300 -16.52 11.46 9.58
N GLN A 301 -16.15 12.04 8.43
CA GLN A 301 -15.30 11.43 7.41
C GLN A 301 -13.99 12.17 7.19
N GLU A 302 -13.77 13.27 7.91
CA GLU A 302 -12.58 14.14 7.77
C GLU A 302 -11.29 13.43 8.16
N LYS A 303 -11.30 12.72 9.29
CA LYS A 303 -10.12 12.04 9.80
C LYS A 303 -9.82 10.79 9.01
N GLY A 304 -8.54 10.63 8.62
CA GLY A 304 -8.02 9.41 8.01
C GLY A 304 -8.22 8.20 8.93
N ASP A 305 -8.82 7.13 8.42
CA ASP A 305 -9.07 5.90 9.18
C ASP A 305 -9.15 4.70 8.23
N GLY A 306 -8.19 3.80 8.34
CA GLY A 306 -8.11 2.60 7.50
C GLY A 306 -9.26 1.59 7.68
N ARG A 307 -10.11 1.78 8.69
CA ARG A 307 -11.33 0.97 8.88
C ARG A 307 -12.50 1.46 8.04
N PHE A 308 -12.45 2.72 7.56
CA PHE A 308 -13.56 3.38 6.85
C PHE A 308 -14.92 3.27 7.58
N PRO A 309 -15.00 3.69 8.87
CA PRO A 309 -16.10 3.30 9.78
C PRO A 309 -17.49 3.79 9.37
N THR A 310 -17.60 4.78 8.48
CA THR A 310 -18.86 5.35 8.04
C THR A 310 -19.40 4.77 6.73
N VAL A 311 -18.63 3.88 6.08
CA VAL A 311 -18.97 3.31 4.77
C VAL A 311 -18.57 1.83 4.69
N LYS A 312 -19.29 1.04 3.92
CA LYS A 312 -18.91 -0.36 3.65
C LYS A 312 -17.71 -0.46 2.72
N SER A 313 -17.59 0.48 1.79
CA SER A 313 -16.48 0.62 0.88
C SER A 313 -16.27 2.12 0.61
N PRO A 314 -15.04 2.63 0.63
CA PRO A 314 -14.75 4.05 0.38
C PRO A 314 -14.82 4.42 -1.10
N ASN A 315 -15.65 3.73 -1.89
CA ASN A 315 -15.81 3.99 -3.31
C ASN A 315 -16.83 5.13 -3.55
N PRO A 316 -16.41 6.29 -4.08
CA PRO A 316 -17.29 7.43 -4.33
C PRO A 316 -18.33 7.19 -5.43
N GLU A 317 -18.20 6.14 -6.24
CA GLU A 317 -19.22 5.72 -7.20
C GLU A 317 -20.44 5.11 -6.51
N ASN A 318 -20.31 4.67 -5.26
CA ASN A 318 -21.42 4.17 -4.47
C ASN A 318 -22.17 5.33 -3.84
N GLY A 319 -23.42 5.56 -4.22
CA GLY A 319 -24.26 6.65 -3.66
C GLY A 319 -24.35 6.61 -2.13
N GLU A 320 -24.30 5.43 -1.51
CA GLU A 320 -24.26 5.23 -0.05
C GLU A 320 -23.03 5.90 0.58
N ALA A 321 -21.88 5.90 -0.09
CA ALA A 321 -20.65 6.51 0.41
C ALA A 321 -20.75 8.05 0.48
N LEU A 322 -21.51 8.67 -0.41
CA LEU A 322 -21.71 10.11 -0.49
C LEU A 322 -22.90 10.62 0.33
N ALA A 323 -23.70 9.73 0.95
CA ALA A 323 -24.95 10.10 1.63
C ALA A 323 -24.75 11.19 2.68
N MET A 324 -23.70 11.12 3.51
CA MET A 324 -23.41 12.14 4.53
C MET A 324 -23.09 13.51 3.91
N GLY A 325 -22.37 13.54 2.79
CA GLY A 325 -22.08 14.77 2.05
C GLY A 325 -23.35 15.39 1.46
N ILE A 326 -24.22 14.57 0.88
CA ILE A 326 -25.51 15.01 0.33
C ILE A 326 -26.39 15.59 1.43
N GLU A 327 -26.46 14.96 2.59
CA GLU A 327 -27.24 15.48 3.72
C GLU A 327 -26.68 16.80 4.26
N LEU A 328 -25.36 16.94 4.32
CA LEU A 328 -24.73 18.21 4.71
C LEU A 328 -25.02 19.32 3.69
N ALA A 329 -25.02 18.99 2.39
CA ALA A 329 -25.27 19.95 1.33
C ALA A 329 -26.71 20.45 1.27
N LYS A 330 -27.69 19.73 1.84
CA LYS A 330 -29.10 20.15 1.93
C LYS A 330 -29.37 21.19 3.03
N ARG A 331 -28.45 21.37 3.96
CA ARG A 331 -28.52 22.34 5.07
C ARG A 331 -27.97 23.70 4.66
#